data_8d8fc95a4ee96d7ef68d2695d5566253
#
_entry.id   8d8fc95a4ee96d7ef68d2695d5566253
#
_cell.length_a   1.000
_cell.length_b   1.000
_cell.length_c   1.000
_cell.angle_alpha   90.00
_cell.angle_beta   90.00
_cell.angle_gamma   90.00
#
_symmetry.space_group_name_H-M   'P 1'
#
loop_
_entity.id
_entity.type
_entity.pdbx_description
1 polymer ?
#
loop_
_entity_poly.entity_id
_entity_poly.type
_entity_poly.pdbx_seq_one_letter_code
_entity_poly.pdbx_strand_id
1 'polypeptide(L)'
;MLYKKLLILCCLILLNNCTATTSTKNKNLNSLENPFINKGFSLIYNDTFYYDKVISKKIDERSLIIFQKNLKKNTIVKITNILNNKSIIGTVGSNADYPLFNNAVLSLRIADEIGLNENEPYVEILEVLEDAIFVAKRAKTFEEEKKVANKAPVNNINISDLNTKQKNTKNELSKKFSYEIKIADFYFNDTASLLVDRIVKETMIKNVKIKKINEKKYRVYAGPFNNINSLQKSFNDISILEFENIEIIKND
;
A
#
# COMPACT_ATOMS: atom_id res chain seq x y z
N MET A 1 -66.59 -34.09 2.49
CA MET A 1 -65.22 -34.67 2.46
C MET A 1 -64.39 -34.21 1.25
N LEU A 2 -65.05 -33.94 0.10
CA LEU A 2 -64.38 -33.50 -1.13
C LEU A 2 -63.73 -32.11 -1.04
N TYR A 3 -64.37 -31.14 -0.38
CA TYR A 3 -63.85 -29.75 -0.24
C TYR A 3 -62.56 -29.67 0.55
N LYS A 4 -62.35 -30.49 1.57
CA LYS A 4 -61.09 -30.52 2.32
C LYS A 4 -59.94 -31.01 1.46
N LYS A 5 -60.18 -32.00 0.59
CA LYS A 5 -59.15 -32.50 -0.33
C LYS A 5 -58.81 -31.48 -1.44
N LEU A 6 -59.82 -30.74 -1.91
CA LEU A 6 -59.65 -29.68 -2.91
C LEU A 6 -58.85 -28.49 -2.33
N LEU A 7 -59.13 -28.13 -1.08
CA LEU A 7 -58.43 -27.04 -0.38
C LEU A 7 -56.96 -27.36 -0.14
N ILE A 8 -56.64 -28.62 0.24
CA ILE A 8 -55.26 -29.09 0.41
C ILE A 8 -54.52 -29.12 -0.95
N LEU A 9 -55.17 -29.50 -2.03
CA LEU A 9 -54.56 -29.48 -3.37
C LEU A 9 -54.27 -28.04 -3.82
N CYS A 10 -55.15 -27.07 -3.53
CA CYS A 10 -54.95 -25.67 -3.86
C CYS A 10 -53.78 -25.04 -3.05
N CYS A 11 -53.63 -25.39 -1.77
CA CYS A 11 -52.47 -24.97 -0.96
C CYS A 11 -51.15 -25.55 -1.46
N LEU A 12 -51.12 -26.78 -1.94
CA LEU A 12 -49.91 -27.39 -2.50
C LEU A 12 -49.44 -26.74 -3.80
N ILE A 13 -50.40 -26.21 -4.61
CA ILE A 13 -50.06 -25.49 -5.86
C ILE A 13 -49.48 -24.10 -5.58
N LEU A 14 -49.93 -23.44 -4.48
CA LEU A 14 -49.45 -22.10 -4.12
C LEU A 14 -48.05 -22.09 -3.52
N LEU A 15 -47.53 -23.24 -3.06
CA LEU A 15 -46.19 -23.33 -2.47
C LEU A 15 -45.05 -23.49 -3.49
N ASN A 16 -45.36 -23.66 -4.79
CA ASN A 16 -44.35 -23.86 -5.83
C ASN A 16 -43.82 -22.54 -6.49
N ASN A 17 -44.24 -21.35 -5.99
CA ASN A 17 -43.69 -20.08 -6.48
C ASN A 17 -42.35 -19.69 -5.82
N CYS A 18 -41.45 -20.66 -5.67
CA CYS A 18 -40.08 -20.33 -5.41
C CYS A 18 -39.38 -20.07 -6.75
N THR A 19 -39.61 -18.88 -7.33
CA THR A 19 -38.76 -18.39 -8.42
C THR A 19 -37.38 -18.14 -7.84
N ALA A 20 -36.44 -19.04 -8.17
CA ALA A 20 -35.04 -18.76 -8.04
C ALA A 20 -34.71 -17.55 -8.92
N THR A 21 -34.79 -16.35 -8.34
CA THR A 21 -34.18 -15.18 -8.94
C THR A 21 -32.70 -15.46 -8.98
N THR A 22 -32.19 -15.92 -10.13
CA THR A 22 -30.80 -15.80 -10.47
C THR A 22 -30.47 -14.31 -10.37
N SER A 23 -29.99 -13.90 -9.20
CA SER A 23 -29.33 -12.62 -9.04
C SER A 23 -28.14 -12.62 -9.99
N THR A 24 -28.37 -12.18 -11.23
CA THR A 24 -27.31 -11.61 -12.02
C THR A 24 -26.74 -10.50 -11.15
N LYS A 25 -25.57 -10.72 -10.55
CA LYS A 25 -24.77 -9.66 -9.97
C LYS A 25 -24.55 -8.65 -11.09
N ASN A 26 -25.47 -7.70 -11.23
CA ASN A 26 -25.13 -6.44 -11.84
C ASN A 26 -23.97 -5.92 -11.00
N LYS A 27 -22.75 -6.08 -11.51
CA LYS A 27 -21.62 -5.27 -11.08
C LYS A 27 -22.10 -3.85 -11.27
N ASN A 28 -22.58 -3.23 -10.18
CA ASN A 28 -22.84 -1.81 -10.16
C ASN A 28 -21.52 -1.14 -10.54
N LEU A 29 -21.44 -0.66 -11.78
CA LEU A 29 -20.30 0.05 -12.35
C LEU A 29 -20.02 1.41 -11.66
N ASN A 30 -20.63 1.70 -10.52
CA ASN A 30 -20.62 3.00 -9.87
C ASN A 30 -20.06 3.00 -8.44
N SER A 31 -19.46 1.95 -7.94
CA SER A 31 -18.52 2.13 -6.83
C SER A 31 -17.17 2.48 -7.45
N LEU A 32 -16.85 3.76 -7.49
CA LEU A 32 -15.44 4.21 -7.56
C LEU A 32 -14.78 3.66 -6.29
N GLU A 33 -14.40 2.38 -6.32
CA GLU A 33 -13.58 1.81 -5.25
C GLU A 33 -12.28 2.60 -5.27
N ASN A 34 -12.06 3.36 -4.21
CA ASN A 34 -10.78 4.03 -4.05
C ASN A 34 -9.70 2.95 -3.99
N PRO A 35 -8.66 3.02 -4.82
CA PRO A 35 -7.59 2.03 -4.79
C PRO A 35 -6.94 2.01 -3.40
N PHE A 36 -6.53 0.83 -2.97
CA PHE A 36 -5.75 0.71 -1.75
C PHE A 36 -4.42 1.46 -1.91
N ILE A 37 -4.11 2.32 -0.95
CA ILE A 37 -2.83 3.04 -0.86
C ILE A 37 -2.28 2.84 0.55
N ASN A 38 -1.02 2.41 0.63
CA ASN A 38 -0.33 2.25 1.90
C ASN A 38 1.13 2.72 1.78
N LYS A 39 1.58 3.53 2.75
CA LYS A 39 2.96 4.00 2.86
C LYS A 39 3.56 3.46 4.14
N GLY A 40 4.79 2.99 4.06
CA GLY A 40 5.47 2.46 5.24
C GLY A 40 6.81 1.82 4.92
N PHE A 41 7.45 1.29 5.96
CA PHE A 41 8.69 0.55 5.84
C PHE A 41 8.39 -0.87 5.39
N SER A 42 9.02 -1.29 4.29
CA SER A 42 8.94 -2.66 3.82
C SER A 42 10.09 -3.50 4.34
N LEU A 43 9.90 -4.79 4.41
CA LEU A 43 10.94 -5.76 4.68
C LEU A 43 11.45 -6.32 3.35
N ILE A 44 12.74 -6.21 3.07
CA ILE A 44 13.37 -6.85 1.91
C ILE A 44 13.56 -8.32 2.26
N TYR A 45 13.00 -9.22 1.46
CA TYR A 45 13.04 -10.65 1.71
C TYR A 45 14.48 -11.18 1.71
N ASN A 46 14.76 -12.00 2.71
CA ASN A 46 15.95 -12.83 2.80
C ASN A 46 15.52 -14.20 3.35
N ASP A 47 16.13 -15.27 2.87
CA ASP A 47 15.81 -16.65 3.30
C ASP A 47 16.00 -16.86 4.82
N THR A 48 16.93 -16.14 5.47
CA THR A 48 17.11 -16.19 6.92
C THR A 48 15.86 -15.81 7.69
N PHE A 49 15.11 -14.80 7.22
CA PHE A 49 13.85 -14.39 7.85
C PHE A 49 12.77 -15.47 7.83
N TYR A 50 12.78 -16.34 6.82
CA TYR A 50 11.90 -17.50 6.80
C TYR A 50 12.35 -18.57 7.80
N TYR A 51 13.65 -18.89 7.86
CA TYR A 51 14.17 -19.88 8.79
C TYR A 51 14.05 -19.42 10.24
N ASP A 52 14.23 -18.14 10.51
CA ASP A 52 14.06 -17.51 11.84
C ASP A 52 12.59 -17.26 12.19
N LYS A 53 11.64 -17.67 11.33
CA LYS A 53 10.19 -17.51 11.53
C LYS A 53 9.73 -16.04 11.67
N VAL A 54 10.51 -15.10 11.17
CA VAL A 54 10.12 -13.68 11.06
C VAL A 54 9.06 -13.51 9.98
N ILE A 55 9.15 -14.32 8.92
CA ILE A 55 8.17 -14.38 7.82
C ILE A 55 7.65 -15.82 7.73
N SER A 56 6.33 -15.99 7.61
CA SER A 56 5.72 -17.33 7.58
C SER A 56 5.84 -18.06 6.24
N LYS A 57 6.23 -17.38 5.15
CA LYS A 57 6.32 -17.95 3.80
C LYS A 57 7.52 -17.46 3.04
N LYS A 58 8.01 -18.28 2.10
CA LYS A 58 9.09 -17.92 1.19
C LYS A 58 8.59 -17.11 0.00
N ILE A 59 9.43 -16.18 -0.47
CA ILE A 59 9.31 -15.49 -1.76
C ILE A 59 10.48 -15.95 -2.64
N ASP A 60 10.20 -16.19 -3.93
CA ASP A 60 11.27 -16.31 -4.90
C ASP A 60 11.92 -14.93 -5.10
N GLU A 61 13.19 -14.82 -4.76
CA GLU A 61 13.97 -13.57 -4.78
C GLU A 61 13.97 -12.89 -6.16
N ARG A 62 13.85 -13.68 -7.25
CA ARG A 62 13.85 -13.21 -8.63
C ARG A 62 12.45 -12.82 -9.15
N SER A 63 11.41 -13.08 -8.38
CA SER A 63 10.04 -12.77 -8.76
C SER A 63 9.69 -11.29 -8.56
N LEU A 64 8.58 -10.84 -9.16
CA LEU A 64 7.96 -9.54 -8.87
C LEU A 64 6.79 -9.71 -7.90
N ILE A 65 7.02 -10.48 -6.82
CA ILE A 65 6.01 -10.79 -5.81
C ILE A 65 6.28 -10.00 -4.54
N ILE A 66 5.19 -9.54 -3.91
CA ILE A 66 5.19 -8.98 -2.56
C ILE A 66 4.23 -9.75 -1.67
N PHE A 67 4.43 -9.70 -0.34
CA PHE A 67 3.38 -10.02 0.62
C PHE A 67 2.80 -8.74 1.19
N GLN A 68 1.48 -8.63 1.16
CA GLN A 68 0.72 -7.51 1.73
C GLN A 68 -0.58 -8.04 2.33
N LYS A 69 -0.80 -7.77 3.65
CA LYS A 69 -1.87 -8.41 4.45
C LYS A 69 -3.28 -7.98 4.04
N ASN A 70 -3.44 -6.75 3.57
CA ASN A 70 -4.75 -6.14 3.28
C ASN A 70 -5.21 -6.31 1.83
N LEU A 71 -4.37 -6.91 0.97
CA LEU A 71 -4.67 -7.14 -0.43
C LEU A 71 -4.85 -8.63 -0.72
N LYS A 72 -5.73 -8.92 -1.67
CA LYS A 72 -5.97 -10.30 -2.13
C LYS A 72 -4.78 -10.80 -2.95
N LYS A 73 -4.56 -12.12 -2.92
CA LYS A 73 -3.60 -12.77 -3.82
C LYS A 73 -3.91 -12.42 -5.27
N ASN A 74 -2.87 -12.23 -6.08
CA ASN A 74 -2.90 -11.83 -7.48
C ASN A 74 -3.36 -10.40 -7.75
N THR A 75 -3.58 -9.57 -6.73
CA THR A 75 -3.78 -8.12 -6.92
C THR A 75 -2.52 -7.53 -7.54
N ILE A 76 -2.69 -6.71 -8.57
CA ILE A 76 -1.60 -5.97 -9.21
C ILE A 76 -1.37 -4.69 -8.43
N VAL A 77 -0.11 -4.40 -8.11
CA VAL A 77 0.27 -3.23 -7.33
C VAL A 77 1.43 -2.50 -7.97
N LYS A 78 1.43 -1.18 -7.84
CA LYS A 78 2.57 -0.33 -8.12
C LYS A 78 3.32 -0.07 -6.81
N ILE A 79 4.59 -0.43 -6.76
CA ILE A 79 5.48 -0.22 -5.62
C ILE A 79 6.40 0.95 -5.99
N THR A 80 6.41 2.00 -5.18
CA THR A 80 7.21 3.20 -5.42
C THR A 80 8.15 3.44 -4.24
N ASN A 81 9.44 3.53 -4.51
CA ASN A 81 10.41 4.04 -3.54
C ASN A 81 10.24 5.56 -3.43
N ILE A 82 9.75 6.04 -2.29
CA ILE A 82 9.42 7.47 -2.08
C ILE A 82 10.66 8.36 -2.07
N LEU A 83 11.85 7.79 -1.78
CA LEU A 83 13.07 8.56 -1.67
C LEU A 83 13.64 8.96 -3.02
N ASN A 84 13.47 8.12 -4.05
CA ASN A 84 14.02 8.33 -5.40
C ASN A 84 12.95 8.33 -6.52
N ASN A 85 11.68 8.14 -6.17
CA ASN A 85 10.52 8.08 -7.07
C ASN A 85 10.57 6.95 -8.13
N LYS A 86 11.49 5.98 -8.01
CA LYS A 86 11.47 4.80 -8.87
C LYS A 86 10.33 3.89 -8.49
N SER A 87 9.69 3.29 -9.49
CA SER A 87 8.55 2.40 -9.26
C SER A 87 8.58 1.18 -10.17
N ILE A 88 7.95 0.10 -9.71
CA ILE A 88 7.77 -1.14 -10.46
C ILE A 88 6.37 -1.69 -10.22
N ILE A 89 5.87 -2.44 -11.18
CA ILE A 89 4.62 -3.21 -11.04
C ILE A 89 4.96 -4.59 -10.52
N GLY A 90 4.29 -4.99 -9.45
CA GLY A 90 4.40 -6.32 -8.86
C GLY A 90 3.03 -6.95 -8.65
N THR A 91 3.04 -8.15 -8.10
CA THR A 91 1.82 -8.92 -7.80
C THR A 91 1.83 -9.36 -6.34
N VAL A 92 0.67 -9.26 -5.68
CA VAL A 92 0.51 -9.77 -4.33
C VAL A 92 0.51 -11.29 -4.35
N GLY A 93 1.41 -11.90 -3.59
CA GLY A 93 1.52 -13.33 -3.41
C GLY A 93 0.47 -13.90 -2.44
N SER A 94 0.81 -15.03 -1.84
CA SER A 94 -0.04 -15.61 -0.80
C SER A 94 0.01 -14.79 0.48
N ASN A 95 -1.09 -14.83 1.28
CA ASN A 95 -1.07 -14.22 2.60
C ASN A 95 0.04 -14.84 3.47
N ALA A 96 0.83 -14.00 4.12
CA ALA A 96 1.95 -14.37 4.98
C ALA A 96 1.98 -13.49 6.22
N ASP A 97 2.47 -14.04 7.33
CA ASP A 97 2.71 -13.29 8.56
C ASP A 97 4.12 -12.70 8.49
N TYR A 98 4.24 -11.46 8.94
CA TYR A 98 5.47 -10.69 9.06
C TYR A 98 5.27 -9.58 10.10
N PRO A 99 6.34 -8.91 10.60
CA PRO A 99 6.25 -7.90 11.65
C PRO A 99 5.27 -6.77 11.31
N LEU A 100 4.51 -6.31 12.29
CA LEU A 100 3.51 -5.23 12.12
C LEU A 100 4.13 -3.89 11.72
N PHE A 101 5.38 -3.65 12.06
CA PHE A 101 6.13 -2.48 11.65
C PHE A 101 6.24 -2.36 10.12
N ASN A 102 6.27 -3.49 9.43
CA ASN A 102 6.45 -3.53 7.99
C ASN A 102 5.10 -3.49 7.27
N ASN A 103 4.98 -2.63 6.27
CA ASN A 103 3.78 -2.54 5.44
C ASN A 103 3.69 -3.67 4.40
N ALA A 104 4.82 -4.22 3.99
CA ALA A 104 4.92 -5.34 3.06
C ALA A 104 6.26 -6.08 3.20
N VAL A 105 6.33 -7.27 2.60
CA VAL A 105 7.60 -7.95 2.31
C VAL A 105 7.81 -7.92 0.81
N LEU A 106 8.94 -7.44 0.36
CA LEU A 106 9.30 -7.30 -1.06
C LEU A 106 10.32 -8.37 -1.44
N SER A 107 10.22 -8.94 -2.66
CA SER A 107 11.30 -9.76 -3.20
C SER A 107 12.57 -8.93 -3.39
N LEU A 108 13.72 -9.57 -3.40
CA LEU A 108 15.01 -8.91 -3.61
C LEU A 108 15.03 -8.18 -4.95
N ARG A 109 14.52 -8.79 -6.01
CA ARG A 109 14.42 -8.16 -7.34
C ARG A 109 13.64 -6.84 -7.33
N ILE A 110 12.50 -6.78 -6.64
CA ILE A 110 11.73 -5.52 -6.53
C ILE A 110 12.58 -4.45 -5.85
N ALA A 111 13.24 -4.80 -4.73
CA ALA A 111 14.07 -3.87 -3.98
C ALA A 111 15.23 -3.31 -4.84
N ASP A 112 15.90 -4.17 -5.61
CA ASP A 112 16.99 -3.79 -6.51
C ASP A 112 16.51 -2.87 -7.63
N GLU A 113 15.41 -3.23 -8.32
CA GLU A 113 14.86 -2.46 -9.45
C GLU A 113 14.44 -1.03 -9.06
N ILE A 114 13.87 -0.85 -7.85
CA ILE A 114 13.52 0.48 -7.36
C ILE A 114 14.65 1.17 -6.59
N GLY A 115 15.82 0.53 -6.47
CA GLY A 115 16.97 1.05 -5.74
C GLY A 115 16.64 1.34 -4.27
N LEU A 116 16.03 0.36 -3.60
CA LEU A 116 15.62 0.50 -2.21
C LEU A 116 16.80 0.35 -1.28
N ASN A 117 16.97 1.30 -0.35
CA ASN A 117 18.01 1.25 0.66
C ASN A 117 17.53 0.43 1.88
N GLU A 118 18.29 -0.57 2.30
CA GLU A 118 17.99 -1.40 3.46
C GLU A 118 17.89 -0.60 4.77
N ASN A 119 18.62 0.52 4.88
CA ASN A 119 18.57 1.37 6.06
C ASN A 119 17.34 2.30 6.09
N GLU A 120 16.70 2.52 4.95
CA GLU A 120 15.49 3.36 4.82
C GLU A 120 14.55 2.79 3.74
N PRO A 121 14.01 1.56 3.93
CA PRO A 121 13.19 0.88 2.94
C PRO A 121 11.73 1.39 2.96
N TYR A 122 11.54 2.70 2.72
CA TYR A 122 10.25 3.36 2.81
C TYR A 122 9.58 3.48 1.44
N VAL A 123 8.45 2.77 1.28
CA VAL A 123 7.75 2.64 0.00
C VAL A 123 6.27 3.02 0.11
N GLU A 124 5.70 3.37 -1.05
CA GLU A 124 4.26 3.44 -1.28
C GLU A 124 3.82 2.22 -2.09
N ILE A 125 2.76 1.57 -1.66
CA ILE A 125 2.09 0.49 -2.36
C ILE A 125 0.72 1.00 -2.78
N LEU A 126 0.48 1.02 -4.10
CA LEU A 126 -0.77 1.45 -4.72
C LEU A 126 -1.37 0.27 -5.48
N GLU A 127 -2.61 -0.08 -5.17
CA GLU A 127 -3.39 -1.05 -5.95
C GLU A 127 -3.69 -0.52 -7.35
N VAL A 128 -3.43 -1.34 -8.37
CA VAL A 128 -3.76 -1.02 -9.75
C VAL A 128 -5.07 -1.73 -10.10
N LEU A 129 -6.15 -0.96 -10.22
CA LEU A 129 -7.46 -1.49 -10.57
C LEU A 129 -7.44 -2.06 -12.00
N GLU A 130 -8.15 -3.16 -12.23
CA GLU A 130 -8.20 -3.84 -13.55
C GLU A 130 -8.66 -2.91 -14.67
N ASP A 131 -9.57 -2.00 -14.39
CA ASP A 131 -10.07 -1.02 -15.36
C ASP A 131 -8.99 -0.05 -15.83
N ALA A 132 -8.05 0.32 -14.97
CA ALA A 132 -6.91 1.17 -15.33
C ALA A 132 -5.93 0.47 -16.27
N ILE A 133 -5.74 -0.85 -16.12
CA ILE A 133 -4.90 -1.66 -17.02
C ILE A 133 -5.56 -1.81 -18.40
N PHE A 134 -6.89 -1.89 -18.45
CA PHE A 134 -7.64 -2.04 -19.69
C PHE A 134 -7.56 -0.79 -20.57
N VAL A 135 -7.60 0.41 -19.97
CA VAL A 135 -7.45 1.69 -20.68
C VAL A 135 -6.05 1.80 -21.31
N ALA A 136 -4.99 1.40 -20.59
CA ALA A 136 -3.63 1.42 -21.11
C ALA A 136 -3.41 0.45 -22.29
N LYS A 137 -4.10 -0.70 -22.30
CA LYS A 137 -4.05 -1.67 -23.42
C LYS A 137 -4.85 -1.24 -24.65
N ARG A 138 -5.76 -0.27 -24.51
CA ARG A 138 -6.61 0.27 -25.59
C ARG A 138 -6.15 1.61 -26.17
N ALA A 139 -4.98 2.08 -25.84
CA ALA A 139 -4.39 3.23 -26.56
C ALA A 139 -4.22 2.84 -28.05
N LYS A 140 -5.28 3.06 -28.82
CA LYS A 140 -5.20 3.02 -30.28
C LYS A 140 -4.30 4.17 -30.70
N THR A 141 -3.14 3.85 -31.22
CA THR A 141 -2.35 4.83 -32.00
C THR A 141 -3.24 5.28 -33.15
N PHE A 142 -3.64 6.55 -33.15
CA PHE A 142 -4.42 7.11 -34.24
C PHE A 142 -3.59 6.98 -35.51
N GLU A 143 -4.21 6.63 -36.66
CA GLU A 143 -3.54 6.48 -37.92
C GLU A 143 -2.81 7.76 -38.38
N GLU A 144 -3.21 8.92 -37.89
CA GLU A 144 -2.55 10.19 -38.08
C GLU A 144 -1.16 10.27 -37.45
N GLU A 145 -0.95 9.68 -36.24
CA GLU A 145 0.37 9.61 -35.61
C GLU A 145 1.31 8.69 -36.38
N LYS A 146 0.79 7.61 -36.97
CA LYS A 146 1.55 6.74 -37.87
C LYS A 146 2.05 7.46 -39.11
N LYS A 147 1.26 8.38 -39.64
CA LYS A 147 1.64 9.19 -40.83
C LYS A 147 2.69 10.24 -40.50
N VAL A 148 2.71 10.76 -39.26
CA VAL A 148 3.73 11.71 -38.78
C VAL A 148 5.05 11.01 -38.51
N ALA A 149 5.03 9.84 -37.88
CA ALA A 149 6.23 9.05 -37.61
C ALA A 149 6.96 8.60 -38.88
N ASN A 150 6.23 8.34 -39.97
CA ASN A 150 6.81 7.98 -41.27
C ASN A 150 7.33 9.17 -42.10
N LYS A 151 7.09 10.41 -41.65
CA LYS A 151 7.55 11.62 -42.32
C LYS A 151 8.71 12.33 -41.60
N ALA A 152 9.15 11.83 -40.46
CA ALA A 152 10.30 12.39 -39.77
C ALA A 152 11.58 12.06 -40.57
N PRO A 153 12.33 13.04 -41.06
CA PRO A 153 13.59 12.77 -41.78
C PRO A 153 14.62 12.24 -40.79
N VAL A 154 15.02 10.98 -40.97
CA VAL A 154 16.02 10.29 -40.13
C VAL A 154 17.47 10.70 -40.51
N ASN A 155 17.66 11.80 -41.20
CA ASN A 155 18.99 12.27 -41.59
C ASN A 155 19.46 13.31 -40.57
N ASN A 156 20.51 12.95 -39.84
CA ASN A 156 21.32 13.73 -38.89
C ASN A 156 20.97 13.53 -37.42
N ILE A 157 21.02 12.28 -36.91
CA ILE A 157 21.36 12.06 -35.52
C ILE A 157 22.89 11.88 -35.46
N ASN A 158 23.58 12.96 -35.15
CA ASN A 158 24.97 12.85 -34.67
C ASN A 158 24.94 12.12 -33.31
N ILE A 159 25.35 10.88 -33.33
CA ILE A 159 25.65 10.13 -32.11
C ILE A 159 26.96 10.71 -31.57
N SER A 160 26.89 11.84 -30.89
CA SER A 160 28.00 12.29 -30.05
C SER A 160 28.03 11.36 -28.81
N ASP A 161 29.21 10.81 -28.64
CA ASP A 161 29.62 9.85 -27.62
C ASP A 161 29.08 10.21 -26.22
N LEU A 162 28.09 9.44 -25.71
CA LEU A 162 27.51 9.60 -24.38
C LEU A 162 28.42 9.09 -23.26
N ASN A 163 29.70 8.79 -23.57
CA ASN A 163 30.69 8.35 -22.61
C ASN A 163 31.47 9.46 -21.90
N THR A 164 31.09 10.72 -22.04
CA THR A 164 31.59 11.76 -21.14
C THR A 164 30.92 11.56 -19.78
N LYS A 165 31.64 10.92 -18.85
CA LYS A 165 31.38 10.95 -17.43
C LYS A 165 31.23 12.40 -16.97
N GLN A 166 30.03 12.97 -17.11
CA GLN A 166 29.69 14.13 -16.32
C GLN A 166 29.61 13.67 -14.87
N LYS A 167 30.68 13.95 -14.13
CA LYS A 167 30.63 14.09 -12.69
C LYS A 167 29.64 15.20 -12.35
N ASN A 168 28.37 14.91 -12.43
CA ASN A 168 27.37 15.70 -11.75
C ASN A 168 27.46 15.34 -10.26
N THR A 169 28.43 15.96 -9.58
CA THR A 169 28.33 16.22 -8.14
C THR A 169 27.20 17.22 -7.93
N LYS A 170 25.96 16.83 -8.19
CA LYS A 170 24.85 17.36 -7.43
C LYS A 170 25.08 16.82 -6.03
N ASN A 171 25.45 17.71 -5.11
CA ASN A 171 25.22 17.53 -3.70
C ASN A 171 23.71 17.25 -3.55
N GLU A 172 23.32 15.98 -3.66
CA GLU A 172 22.08 15.51 -3.09
C GLU A 172 22.29 15.72 -1.59
N LEU A 173 21.74 16.82 -1.10
CA LEU A 173 21.47 16.99 0.32
C LEU A 173 20.75 15.71 0.71
N SER A 174 21.47 14.76 1.32
CA SER A 174 20.90 13.51 1.80
C SER A 174 19.81 13.91 2.76
N LYS A 175 18.55 13.80 2.31
CA LYS A 175 17.40 14.11 3.15
C LYS A 175 17.56 13.28 4.41
N LYS A 176 17.79 13.94 5.53
CA LYS A 176 18.06 13.30 6.82
C LYS A 176 16.90 12.38 7.16
N PHE A 177 17.18 11.16 7.65
CA PHE A 177 16.17 10.26 8.18
C PHE A 177 15.38 11.00 9.27
N SER A 178 14.10 11.23 9.05
CA SER A 178 13.21 11.87 10.02
C SER A 178 11.77 11.38 9.82
N TYR A 179 11.25 10.66 10.81
CA TYR A 179 9.92 10.07 10.75
C TYR A 179 9.15 10.30 12.04
N GLU A 180 7.84 10.37 11.94
CA GLU A 180 6.89 10.44 13.05
C GLU A 180 5.94 9.25 13.01
N ILE A 181 5.51 8.76 14.16
CA ILE A 181 4.42 7.80 14.29
C ILE A 181 3.16 8.58 14.60
N LYS A 182 2.24 8.68 13.64
CA LYS A 182 0.89 9.19 13.85
C LYS A 182 0.09 8.12 14.56
N ILE A 183 -0.49 8.48 15.71
CA ILE A 183 -1.24 7.53 16.55
C ILE A 183 -2.73 7.73 16.37
N ALA A 184 -3.24 8.96 16.55
CA ALA A 184 -4.65 9.29 16.40
C ALA A 184 -4.87 10.76 16.09
N ASP A 185 -6.03 11.07 15.51
CA ASP A 185 -6.50 12.43 15.28
C ASP A 185 -7.81 12.66 16.09
N PHE A 186 -7.91 13.78 16.81
CA PHE A 186 -9.04 14.15 17.66
C PHE A 186 -9.61 15.51 17.29
N TYR A 187 -10.89 15.73 17.60
CA TYR A 187 -11.55 17.03 17.46
C TYR A 187 -11.22 17.98 18.63
N PHE A 188 -10.97 17.43 19.83
CA PHE A 188 -10.74 18.20 21.05
C PHE A 188 -9.32 17.96 21.57
N ASN A 189 -8.68 19.05 22.00
CA ASN A 189 -7.35 19.00 22.57
C ASN A 189 -7.29 18.19 23.87
N ASP A 190 -8.32 18.29 24.72
CA ASP A 190 -8.37 17.60 26.00
C ASP A 190 -8.38 16.08 25.80
N THR A 191 -9.13 15.58 24.81
CA THR A 191 -9.13 14.15 24.46
C THR A 191 -7.76 13.70 23.94
N ALA A 192 -7.10 14.54 23.14
CA ALA A 192 -5.75 14.27 22.69
C ALA A 192 -4.76 14.21 23.87
N SER A 193 -4.90 15.09 24.85
CA SER A 193 -4.06 15.14 26.06
C SER A 193 -4.23 13.88 26.91
N LEU A 194 -5.45 13.40 27.10
CA LEU A 194 -5.72 12.16 27.81
C LEU A 194 -5.04 10.94 27.14
N LEU A 195 -5.00 10.92 25.79
CA LEU A 195 -4.29 9.86 25.09
C LEU A 195 -2.77 9.96 25.29
N VAL A 196 -2.20 11.16 25.23
CA VAL A 196 -0.77 11.37 25.52
C VAL A 196 -0.41 10.85 26.90
N ASP A 197 -1.18 11.23 27.93
CA ASP A 197 -0.97 10.79 29.31
C ASP A 197 -1.05 9.25 29.45
N ARG A 198 -2.01 8.65 28.78
CA ARG A 198 -2.13 7.18 28.71
C ARG A 198 -0.90 6.53 28.11
N ILE A 199 -0.44 6.99 26.95
CA ILE A 199 0.74 6.42 26.26
C ILE A 199 2.00 6.56 27.13
N VAL A 200 2.24 7.74 27.69
CA VAL A 200 3.40 8.00 28.56
C VAL A 200 3.38 7.12 29.82
N LYS A 201 2.18 6.82 30.35
CA LYS A 201 2.00 5.98 31.53
C LYS A 201 2.13 4.48 31.22
N GLU A 202 1.61 4.03 30.08
CA GLU A 202 1.52 2.60 29.74
C GLU A 202 2.70 2.12 28.89
N THR A 203 3.54 3.03 28.33
CA THR A 203 4.70 2.70 27.50
C THR A 203 5.99 3.37 27.98
N MET A 204 7.12 2.98 27.41
CA MET A 204 8.42 3.62 27.64
C MET A 204 8.65 4.90 26.83
N ILE A 205 7.68 5.32 26.02
CA ILE A 205 7.82 6.42 25.07
C ILE A 205 7.56 7.75 25.76
N LYS A 206 8.57 8.63 25.74
CA LYS A 206 8.48 9.97 26.36
C LYS A 206 8.27 11.12 25.37
N ASN A 207 8.49 10.87 24.07
CA ASN A 207 8.43 11.90 23.03
C ASN A 207 7.07 11.89 22.27
N VAL A 208 5.99 11.69 23.01
CA VAL A 208 4.62 11.81 22.48
C VAL A 208 4.17 13.27 22.60
N LYS A 209 3.57 13.80 21.54
CA LYS A 209 3.20 15.22 21.43
C LYS A 209 1.85 15.38 20.74
N ILE A 210 1.27 16.56 20.87
CA ILE A 210 0.06 16.97 20.15
C ILE A 210 0.44 18.06 19.15
N LYS A 211 -0.04 17.92 17.91
CA LYS A 211 0.09 18.91 16.84
C LYS A 211 -1.30 19.35 16.40
N LYS A 212 -1.59 20.64 16.45
CA LYS A 212 -2.81 21.19 15.87
C LYS A 212 -2.66 21.19 14.34
N ILE A 213 -3.46 20.42 13.65
CA ILE A 213 -3.44 20.31 12.18
C ILE A 213 -4.32 21.41 11.56
N ASN A 214 -5.49 21.65 12.17
CA ASN A 214 -6.41 22.73 11.81
C ASN A 214 -7.27 23.09 13.05
N GLU A 215 -8.28 23.94 12.88
CA GLU A 215 -9.12 24.41 14.00
C GLU A 215 -9.88 23.29 14.72
N LYS A 216 -10.17 22.19 14.03
CA LYS A 216 -10.97 21.06 14.54
C LYS A 216 -10.20 19.75 14.56
N LYS A 217 -8.86 19.77 14.46
CA LYS A 217 -8.08 18.54 14.35
C LYS A 217 -6.76 18.61 15.10
N TYR A 218 -6.66 17.79 16.13
CA TYR A 218 -5.47 17.63 16.98
C TYR A 218 -4.90 16.23 16.77
N ARG A 219 -3.64 16.16 16.31
CA ARG A 219 -2.95 14.91 16.07
C ARG A 219 -2.05 14.55 17.23
N VAL A 220 -2.23 13.36 17.76
CA VAL A 220 -1.27 12.73 18.68
C VAL A 220 -0.26 11.95 17.87
N TYR A 221 1.03 12.23 18.09
CA TYR A 221 2.14 11.59 17.39
C TYR A 221 3.33 11.38 18.32
N ALA A 222 4.17 10.40 17.99
CA ALA A 222 5.45 10.17 18.64
C ALA A 222 6.58 10.50 17.66
N GLY A 223 7.63 11.16 18.15
CA GLY A 223 8.80 11.51 17.35
C GLY A 223 9.20 12.99 17.46
N PRO A 224 10.03 13.50 16.50
CA PRO A 224 10.61 12.77 15.36
C PRO A 224 11.66 11.74 15.76
N PHE A 225 11.82 10.70 14.93
CA PHE A 225 12.84 9.68 15.06
C PHE A 225 13.90 9.85 13.95
N ASN A 226 15.17 9.72 14.31
CA ASN A 226 16.31 9.96 13.42
C ASN A 226 17.00 8.67 12.95
N ASN A 227 16.49 7.51 13.33
CA ASN A 227 16.97 6.20 12.89
C ASN A 227 15.85 5.15 12.96
N ILE A 228 15.99 4.10 12.15
CA ILE A 228 14.97 3.06 12.01
C ILE A 228 14.80 2.24 13.30
N ASN A 229 15.86 1.99 14.05
CA ASN A 229 15.78 1.15 15.26
C ASN A 229 14.93 1.80 16.36
N SER A 230 15.11 3.11 16.59
CA SER A 230 14.32 3.84 17.57
C SER A 230 12.86 3.99 17.12
N LEU A 231 12.64 4.19 15.83
CA LEU A 231 11.30 4.24 15.23
C LEU A 231 10.58 2.89 15.39
N GLN A 232 11.23 1.79 15.02
CA GLN A 232 10.65 0.44 15.12
C GLN A 232 10.37 0.03 16.57
N LYS A 233 11.29 0.32 17.50
CA LYS A 233 11.06 0.07 18.92
C LYS A 233 9.82 0.81 19.43
N SER A 234 9.74 2.11 19.16
CA SER A 234 8.60 2.91 19.58
C SER A 234 7.29 2.48 18.92
N PHE A 235 7.33 2.09 17.64
CA PHE A 235 6.16 1.54 16.94
C PHE A 235 5.68 0.25 17.62
N ASN A 236 6.58 -0.67 17.95
CA ASN A 236 6.23 -1.92 18.64
C ASN A 236 5.64 -1.65 20.03
N ASP A 237 6.21 -0.70 20.79
CA ASP A 237 5.69 -0.33 22.11
C ASP A 237 4.27 0.27 22.00
N ILE A 238 3.99 1.10 20.97
CA ILE A 238 2.65 1.68 20.74
C ILE A 238 1.67 0.60 20.27
N SER A 239 2.12 -0.36 19.47
CA SER A 239 1.27 -1.43 18.92
C SER A 239 0.66 -2.34 19.99
N ILE A 240 1.28 -2.42 21.20
CA ILE A 240 0.74 -3.16 22.34
C ILE A 240 -0.59 -2.54 22.83
N LEU A 241 -0.79 -1.24 22.60
CA LEU A 241 -2.01 -0.53 22.97
C LEU A 241 -3.17 -0.73 21.97
N GLU A 242 -2.96 -1.54 20.93
CA GLU A 242 -3.97 -1.96 19.94
C GLU A 242 -4.71 -0.80 19.23
N PHE A 243 -4.01 0.26 18.89
CA PHE A 243 -4.58 1.33 18.06
C PHE A 243 -4.77 0.86 16.61
N GLU A 244 -5.96 1.10 16.06
CA GLU A 244 -6.35 0.59 14.74
C GLU A 244 -5.60 1.20 13.55
N ASN A 245 -5.17 2.47 13.65
CA ASN A 245 -4.68 3.26 12.51
C ASN A 245 -3.36 3.97 12.81
N ILE A 246 -2.34 3.20 13.21
CA ILE A 246 -0.99 3.75 13.39
C ILE A 246 -0.34 3.89 12.00
N GLU A 247 0.16 5.08 11.70
CA GLU A 247 0.85 5.39 10.44
C GLU A 247 2.24 5.93 10.72
N ILE A 248 3.20 5.55 9.89
CA ILE A 248 4.55 6.13 9.90
C ILE A 248 4.60 7.18 8.80
N ILE A 249 4.92 8.42 9.17
CA ILE A 249 4.95 9.56 8.27
C ILE A 249 6.38 10.11 8.21
N LYS A 250 6.88 10.31 6.97
CA LYS A 250 8.16 11.00 6.76
C LYS A 250 7.97 12.50 6.99
N ASN A 251 8.90 13.10 7.73
CA ASN A 251 8.98 14.56 7.86
C ASN A 251 9.79 15.13 6.69
N ASP A 252 9.23 16.12 6.01
CA ASP A 252 9.89 16.88 4.93
C ASP A 252 10.94 17.84 5.45
#